data_96d77329c0a644da496d0fe9f596d4a5
#
_entry.id   96d77329c0a644da496d0fe9f596d4a5
#
_cell.length_a   1.000
_cell.length_b   1.000
_cell.length_c   1.000
_cell.angle_alpha   90.00
_cell.angle_beta   90.00
_cell.angle_gamma   90.00
#
_symmetry.space_group_name_H-M   'P 1'
#
loop_
_entity.id
_entity.type
_entity.pdbx_description
1 polymer ?
#
loop_
_entity_poly.entity_id
_entity_poly.type
_entity_poly.pdbx_seq_one_letter_code
_entity_poly.pdbx_strand_id
1 'polypeptide(L)'
;MLDDAGQPERLLIATDTPTGSGIMPLGMFYTISHLASLGGMPPEQAIAAATGNNARVYRLNSGFLEVGKDADVVLIDACAGGSQSDALSGLRNGDVPAVAAVVTDGVPRFVGRSRNTPASTRAVRVATTNLPRDFSGSASH
;
A
#
# COMPACT_ATOMS: atom_id res chain seq x y z
N MET A 1 -1.07 -24.33 0.69
CA MET A 1 0.37 -24.59 0.41
C MET A 1 1.31 -23.77 1.29
N LEU A 2 1.28 -22.43 1.31
CA LEU A 2 2.10 -21.65 2.28
C LEU A 2 1.44 -21.57 3.67
N ASP A 3 0.12 -21.59 3.70
CA ASP A 3 -0.69 -21.65 4.91
C ASP A 3 -0.49 -23.00 5.68
N ASP A 4 -0.33 -24.08 4.93
CA ASP A 4 -0.06 -25.42 5.51
C ASP A 4 1.34 -25.51 6.14
N ALA A 5 2.28 -24.67 5.77
CA ALA A 5 3.61 -24.59 6.35
C ALA A 5 3.67 -23.76 7.64
N GLY A 6 2.62 -23.00 7.96
CA GLY A 6 2.52 -22.16 9.17
C GLY A 6 3.60 -21.06 9.26
N GLN A 7 4.17 -20.63 8.13
CA GLN A 7 5.26 -19.66 8.09
C GLN A 7 5.00 -18.53 7.06
N PRO A 8 3.92 -17.75 7.20
CA PRO A 8 3.58 -16.69 6.25
C PRO A 8 4.65 -15.58 6.19
N GLU A 9 5.44 -15.43 7.25
CA GLU A 9 6.54 -14.46 7.33
C GLU A 9 7.71 -14.77 6.38
N ARG A 10 7.75 -15.95 5.79
CA ARG A 10 8.76 -16.35 4.78
C ARG A 10 8.34 -16.00 3.35
N LEU A 11 7.07 -15.64 3.14
CA LEU A 11 6.61 -15.20 1.84
C LEU A 11 7.10 -13.78 1.56
N LEU A 12 7.75 -13.61 0.42
CA LEU A 12 8.10 -12.31 -0.16
C LEU A 12 7.37 -12.16 -1.48
N ILE A 13 6.90 -10.97 -1.78
CA ILE A 13 6.33 -10.65 -3.08
C ILE A 13 7.02 -9.44 -3.70
N ALA A 14 7.20 -9.51 -5.01
CA ALA A 14 7.78 -8.46 -5.82
C ALA A 14 7.07 -8.44 -7.19
N THR A 15 7.19 -7.34 -7.91
CA THR A 15 6.55 -7.14 -9.22
C THR A 15 7.50 -7.38 -10.38
N ASP A 16 8.80 -7.48 -10.11
CA ASP A 16 9.87 -7.52 -11.13
C ASP A 16 9.78 -6.35 -12.14
N THR A 17 9.23 -5.24 -11.71
CA THR A 17 9.12 -4.02 -12.52
C THR A 17 10.44 -3.22 -12.42
N PRO A 18 11.00 -2.69 -13.53
CA PRO A 18 10.46 -2.68 -14.90
C PRO A 18 10.94 -3.85 -15.79
N THR A 19 11.83 -4.72 -15.33
CA THR A 19 12.57 -5.66 -16.19
C THR A 19 11.73 -6.84 -16.65
N GLY A 20 10.92 -7.43 -15.77
CA GLY A 20 10.15 -8.63 -16.11
C GLY A 20 8.81 -8.37 -16.79
N SER A 21 8.13 -7.30 -16.39
CA SER A 21 6.74 -7.04 -16.80
C SER A 21 6.48 -5.64 -17.37
N GLY A 22 7.54 -4.86 -17.59
CA GLY A 22 7.43 -3.45 -17.97
C GLY A 22 7.01 -2.56 -16.81
N ILE A 23 6.51 -1.36 -17.10
CA ILE A 23 6.09 -0.40 -16.08
C ILE A 23 4.66 -0.68 -15.66
N MET A 24 4.47 -1.13 -14.42
CA MET A 24 3.15 -1.38 -13.81
C MET A 24 3.00 -0.53 -12.53
N PRO A 25 2.45 0.67 -12.61
CA PRO A 25 2.38 1.60 -11.47
C PRO A 25 1.69 1.02 -10.23
N LEU A 26 0.69 0.15 -10.41
CA LEU A 26 -0.05 -0.50 -9.33
C LEU A 26 0.28 -1.99 -9.18
N GLY A 27 1.38 -2.46 -9.78
CA GLY A 27 1.72 -3.88 -9.84
C GLY A 27 1.73 -4.56 -8.47
N MET A 28 2.26 -3.90 -7.44
CA MET A 28 2.26 -4.44 -6.09
C MET A 28 0.84 -4.60 -5.53
N PHE A 29 -0.05 -3.63 -5.73
CA PHE A 29 -1.44 -3.74 -5.29
C PHE A 29 -2.21 -4.82 -6.04
N TYR A 30 -1.95 -5.00 -7.34
CA TYR A 30 -2.52 -6.13 -8.09
C TYR A 30 -2.06 -7.46 -7.52
N THR A 31 -0.78 -7.59 -7.17
CA THR A 31 -0.24 -8.82 -6.57
C THR A 31 -0.84 -9.09 -5.19
N ILE A 32 -0.94 -8.08 -4.34
CA ILE A 32 -1.58 -8.18 -3.02
C ILE A 32 -3.05 -8.58 -3.17
N SER A 33 -3.80 -7.90 -4.05
CA SER A 33 -5.21 -8.20 -4.32
C SER A 33 -5.40 -9.61 -4.86
N HIS A 34 -4.55 -10.06 -5.78
CA HIS A 34 -4.58 -11.43 -6.31
C HIS A 34 -4.38 -12.48 -5.21
N LEU A 35 -3.38 -12.29 -4.35
CA LEU A 35 -3.12 -13.22 -3.24
C LEU A 35 -4.26 -13.23 -2.23
N ALA A 36 -4.84 -12.06 -1.94
CA ALA A 36 -5.93 -11.96 -0.99
C ALA A 36 -7.25 -12.55 -1.53
N SER A 37 -7.57 -12.33 -2.81
CA SER A 37 -8.83 -12.77 -3.40
C SER A 37 -8.77 -14.22 -3.90
N LEU A 38 -7.93 -14.50 -4.87
CA LEU A 38 -7.83 -15.83 -5.50
C LEU A 38 -6.94 -16.78 -4.72
N GLY A 39 -5.90 -16.27 -4.04
CA GLY A 39 -5.00 -17.05 -3.20
C GLY A 39 -5.56 -17.38 -1.82
N GLY A 40 -6.65 -16.73 -1.40
CA GLY A 40 -7.27 -16.93 -0.09
C GLY A 40 -6.43 -16.49 1.10
N MET A 41 -5.36 -15.71 0.87
CA MET A 41 -4.49 -15.20 1.92
C MET A 41 -5.18 -14.03 2.65
N PRO A 42 -5.08 -13.92 3.99
CA PRO A 42 -5.50 -12.72 4.69
C PRO A 42 -4.82 -11.47 4.10
N PRO A 43 -5.56 -10.39 3.79
CA PRO A 43 -4.98 -9.19 3.17
C PRO A 43 -3.82 -8.60 3.96
N GLU A 44 -3.88 -8.68 5.28
CA GLU A 44 -2.83 -8.22 6.19
C GLU A 44 -1.52 -8.99 5.98
N GLN A 45 -1.61 -10.30 5.74
CA GLN A 45 -0.45 -11.14 5.44
C GLN A 45 0.09 -10.86 4.04
N ALA A 46 -0.77 -10.64 3.06
CA ALA A 46 -0.35 -10.25 1.71
C ALA A 46 0.37 -8.88 1.70
N ILE A 47 -0.12 -7.92 2.49
CA ILE A 47 0.55 -6.63 2.71
C ILE A 47 1.90 -6.84 3.42
N ALA A 48 1.95 -7.65 4.48
CA ALA A 48 3.20 -7.95 5.19
C ALA A 48 4.25 -8.59 4.26
N ALA A 49 3.82 -9.47 3.35
CA ALA A 49 4.70 -10.09 2.36
C ALA A 49 5.30 -9.07 1.37
N ALA A 50 4.58 -7.96 1.12
CA ALA A 50 5.05 -6.86 0.28
C ALA A 50 5.93 -5.85 1.03
N THR A 51 5.87 -5.80 2.35
CA THR A 51 6.47 -4.75 3.19
C THR A 51 7.42 -5.34 4.24
N GLY A 52 6.93 -5.67 5.42
CA GLY A 52 7.72 -6.09 6.56
C GLY A 52 8.56 -7.35 6.32
N ASN A 53 8.06 -8.33 5.58
CA ASN A 53 8.82 -9.54 5.28
C ASN A 53 10.00 -9.22 4.36
N ASN A 54 9.80 -8.40 3.32
CA ASN A 54 10.88 -7.90 2.48
C ASN A 54 11.92 -7.14 3.31
N ALA A 55 11.46 -6.24 4.19
CA ALA A 55 12.34 -5.44 5.03
C ALA A 55 13.21 -6.31 5.96
N ARG A 56 12.66 -7.38 6.52
CA ARG A 56 13.45 -8.32 7.34
C ARG A 56 14.55 -9.02 6.55
N VAL A 57 14.22 -9.54 5.36
CA VAL A 57 15.17 -10.28 4.53
C VAL A 57 16.27 -9.37 3.99
N TYR A 58 15.90 -8.20 3.50
CA TYR A 58 16.85 -7.22 2.94
C TYR A 58 17.46 -6.30 3.99
N ARG A 59 17.10 -6.44 5.27
CA ARG A 59 17.60 -5.63 6.41
C ARG A 59 17.38 -4.13 6.21
N LEU A 60 16.19 -3.77 5.71
CA LEU A 60 15.82 -2.38 5.52
C LEU A 60 15.37 -1.75 6.85
N ASN A 61 15.59 -0.45 7.00
CA ASN A 61 15.09 0.31 8.14
C ASN A 61 13.63 0.77 7.97
N SER A 62 12.93 0.33 6.93
CA SER A 62 11.53 0.65 6.59
C SER A 62 10.64 -0.61 6.62
N GLY A 63 9.39 -0.49 6.18
CA GLY A 63 8.45 -1.60 6.06
C GLY A 63 7.73 -2.00 7.35
N PHE A 64 7.97 -1.29 8.45
CA PHE A 64 7.30 -1.45 9.75
C PHE A 64 6.86 -0.11 10.30
N LEU A 65 5.72 -0.09 10.99
CA LEU A 65 5.26 1.07 11.77
C LEU A 65 5.77 0.95 13.21
N GLU A 66 7.04 1.21 13.41
CA GLU A 66 7.74 1.11 14.69
C GLU A 66 8.56 2.35 14.95
N VAL A 67 8.74 2.71 16.24
CA VAL A 67 9.61 3.83 16.64
C VAL A 67 11.06 3.54 16.25
N GLY A 68 11.71 4.49 15.59
CA GLY A 68 13.09 4.35 15.12
C GLY A 68 13.23 3.80 13.71
N LYS A 69 12.12 3.47 13.05
CA LYS A 69 12.08 3.13 11.62
C LYS A 69 11.86 4.36 10.76
N ASP A 70 12.23 4.23 9.48
CA ASP A 70 11.94 5.25 8.48
C ASP A 70 10.43 5.44 8.37
N ALA A 71 9.98 6.68 8.38
CA ALA A 71 8.55 7.01 8.34
C ALA A 71 8.01 6.97 6.89
N ASP A 72 8.08 5.79 6.28
CA ASP A 72 7.53 5.48 4.96
C ASP A 72 6.13 4.88 5.14
N VAL A 73 5.10 5.64 4.83
CA VAL A 73 3.71 5.27 5.08
C VAL A 73 2.85 5.51 3.85
N VAL A 74 2.04 4.52 3.50
CA VAL A 74 1.00 4.64 2.49
C VAL A 74 -0.36 4.49 3.18
N LEU A 75 -1.22 5.48 3.03
CA LEU A 75 -2.62 5.39 3.46
C LEU A 75 -3.45 4.87 2.29
N ILE A 76 -4.11 3.74 2.51
CA ILE A 76 -5.03 3.15 1.55
C ILE A 76 -6.46 3.23 2.06
N ASP A 77 -7.40 3.29 1.12
CA ASP A 77 -8.83 3.33 1.41
C ASP A 77 -9.58 2.43 0.42
N ALA A 78 -10.85 2.17 0.69
CA ALA A 78 -11.72 1.57 -0.31
C ALA A 78 -11.74 2.43 -1.58
N CYS A 79 -11.76 1.79 -2.73
CA CYS A 79 -11.90 2.50 -3.99
C CYS A 79 -13.36 2.94 -4.22
N ALA A 80 -13.56 4.14 -4.73
CA ALA A 80 -14.87 4.61 -5.12
C ALA A 80 -15.46 3.71 -6.22
N GLY A 81 -16.65 3.18 -5.97
CA GLY A 81 -17.27 2.18 -6.86
C GLY A 81 -16.77 0.74 -6.66
N GLY A 82 -15.92 0.50 -5.66
CA GLY A 82 -15.48 -0.84 -5.28
C GLY A 82 -16.56 -1.69 -4.62
N SER A 83 -16.22 -2.94 -4.37
CA SER A 83 -17.15 -3.94 -3.83
C SER A 83 -17.40 -3.80 -2.33
N GLN A 84 -16.54 -3.07 -1.61
CA GLN A 84 -16.54 -2.99 -0.16
C GLN A 84 -16.30 -1.56 0.35
N SER A 85 -16.63 -1.33 1.62
CA SER A 85 -16.49 -0.03 2.28
C SER A 85 -15.12 0.21 2.94
N ASP A 86 -14.27 -0.80 3.01
CA ASP A 86 -12.90 -0.71 3.51
C ASP A 86 -11.90 -1.42 2.60
N ALA A 87 -10.64 -0.99 2.67
CA ALA A 87 -9.60 -1.46 1.75
C ALA A 87 -9.26 -2.94 1.92
N LEU A 88 -9.26 -3.48 3.14
CA LEU A 88 -8.90 -4.87 3.39
C LEU A 88 -9.98 -5.83 2.88
N SER A 89 -11.24 -5.51 3.16
CA SER A 89 -12.37 -6.27 2.60
C SER A 89 -12.42 -6.18 1.08
N GLY A 90 -12.10 -5.01 0.51
CA GLY A 90 -11.99 -4.82 -0.94
C GLY A 90 -10.92 -5.72 -1.56
N LEU A 91 -9.73 -5.78 -0.95
CA LEU A 91 -8.65 -6.68 -1.38
C LEU A 91 -9.07 -8.15 -1.39
N ARG A 92 -9.87 -8.60 -0.41
CA ARG A 92 -10.43 -9.98 -0.39
C ARG A 92 -11.33 -10.27 -1.58
N ASN A 93 -12.01 -9.25 -2.09
CA ASN A 93 -12.90 -9.35 -3.24
C ASN A 93 -12.21 -9.07 -4.58
N GLY A 94 -10.93 -8.76 -4.58
CA GLY A 94 -10.18 -8.48 -5.80
C GLY A 94 -10.13 -7.00 -6.19
N ASP A 95 -10.64 -6.09 -5.35
CA ASP A 95 -10.50 -4.66 -5.58
C ASP A 95 -9.03 -4.25 -5.46
N VAL A 96 -8.66 -3.23 -6.21
CA VAL A 96 -7.39 -2.51 -6.02
C VAL A 96 -7.67 -1.29 -5.14
N PRO A 97 -7.01 -1.15 -3.99
CA PRO A 97 -7.31 -0.05 -3.08
C PRO A 97 -6.92 1.31 -3.68
N ALA A 98 -7.62 2.34 -3.25
CA ALA A 98 -7.23 3.72 -3.51
C ALA A 98 -6.03 4.10 -2.64
N VAL A 99 -5.10 4.87 -3.19
CA VAL A 99 -4.03 5.51 -2.42
C VAL A 99 -4.48 6.91 -2.04
N ALA A 100 -4.70 7.14 -0.76
CA ALA A 100 -5.19 8.41 -0.23
C ALA A 100 -4.05 9.37 0.18
N ALA A 101 -2.91 8.82 0.63
CA ALA A 101 -1.72 9.60 0.92
C ALA A 101 -0.46 8.73 0.87
N VAL A 102 0.67 9.36 0.58
CA VAL A 102 2.01 8.76 0.65
C VAL A 102 2.93 9.69 1.44
N VAL A 103 3.59 9.14 2.42
CA VAL A 103 4.63 9.78 3.22
C VAL A 103 5.94 9.04 2.98
N THR A 104 7.01 9.76 2.75
CA THR A 104 8.35 9.18 2.61
C THR A 104 9.29 9.94 3.52
N ASP A 105 10.01 9.22 4.37
CA ASP A 105 10.93 9.80 5.36
C ASP A 105 10.24 10.89 6.22
N GLY A 106 9.00 10.61 6.64
CA GLY A 106 8.18 11.54 7.42
C GLY A 106 7.62 12.73 6.64
N VAL A 107 7.93 12.87 5.36
CA VAL A 107 7.47 13.98 4.52
C VAL A 107 6.29 13.52 3.65
N PRO A 108 5.13 14.17 3.74
CA PRO A 108 4.02 13.92 2.82
C PRO A 108 4.46 14.22 1.39
N ARG A 109 4.41 13.22 0.51
CA ARG A 109 4.74 13.35 -0.91
C ARG A 109 3.51 13.48 -1.78
N PHE A 110 2.42 12.87 -1.34
CA PHE A 110 1.15 12.87 -2.03
C PHE A 110 0.02 12.86 -1.01
N VAL A 111 -0.99 13.67 -1.24
CA VAL A 111 -2.25 13.65 -0.48
C VAL A 111 -3.39 13.95 -1.43
N GLY A 112 -4.44 13.15 -1.40
CA GLY A 112 -5.63 13.36 -2.19
C GLY A 112 -5.83 12.35 -3.30
N ARG A 113 -6.15 12.79 -4.52
CA ARG A 113 -6.50 11.91 -5.64
C ARG A 113 -5.35 11.79 -6.64
N SER A 114 -4.88 10.57 -6.86
CA SER A 114 -3.98 10.25 -7.97
C SER A 114 -4.76 9.92 -9.24
N ARG A 115 -4.21 10.25 -10.41
CA ARG A 115 -4.77 9.80 -11.70
C ARG A 115 -4.49 8.32 -11.98
N ASN A 116 -3.50 7.74 -11.31
CA ASN A 116 -3.02 6.37 -11.54
C ASN A 116 -3.61 5.36 -10.55
N THR A 117 -4.40 5.82 -9.57
CA THR A 117 -5.07 4.95 -8.60
C THR A 117 -6.56 5.21 -8.61
N PRO A 118 -7.39 4.23 -8.23
CA PRO A 118 -8.79 4.47 -7.96
C PRO A 118 -8.98 5.64 -6.98
N ALA A 119 -10.06 6.38 -7.09
CA ALA A 119 -10.39 7.41 -6.13
C ALA A 119 -10.73 6.77 -4.77
N SER A 120 -10.28 7.38 -3.67
CA SER A 120 -10.67 6.97 -2.31
C SER A 120 -12.11 7.39 -2.00
N THR A 121 -12.77 6.64 -1.14
CA THR A 121 -14.12 6.96 -0.65
C THR A 121 -14.08 8.09 0.39
N ARG A 122 -12.97 8.21 1.11
CA ARG A 122 -12.77 9.21 2.16
C ARG A 122 -11.66 10.19 1.79
N ALA A 123 -11.85 11.46 2.13
CA ALA A 123 -10.82 12.47 1.93
C ALA A 123 -9.82 12.44 3.08
N VAL A 124 -8.53 12.49 2.74
CA VAL A 124 -7.46 12.72 3.72
C VAL A 124 -7.26 14.22 3.90
N ARG A 125 -7.16 14.64 5.16
CA ARG A 125 -6.81 16.02 5.52
C ARG A 125 -5.46 16.01 6.23
N VAL A 126 -4.56 16.90 5.80
CA VAL A 126 -3.27 17.11 6.46
C VAL A 126 -3.39 18.36 7.33
N ALA A 127 -3.04 18.22 8.61
CA ALA A 127 -2.91 19.39 9.48
C ALA A 127 -1.70 20.21 9.02
N THR A 128 -1.93 21.45 8.61
CA THR A 128 -0.93 22.32 7.98
C THR A 128 0.18 22.80 8.91
N THR A 129 0.07 22.52 10.21
CA THR A 129 0.95 23.06 11.24
C THR A 129 2.41 22.62 11.12
N ASN A 130 2.71 21.52 10.39
CA ASN A 130 4.04 20.94 10.27
C ASN A 130 4.42 20.55 8.84
N LEU A 131 3.81 21.13 7.82
CA LEU A 131 4.18 20.83 6.45
C LEU A 131 5.47 21.57 6.06
N PRO A 132 6.40 20.92 5.32
CA PRO A 132 7.51 21.63 4.68
C PRO A 132 6.99 22.76 3.80
N ARG A 133 7.72 23.87 3.70
CA ARG A 133 7.31 25.05 2.92
C ARG A 133 7.16 24.79 1.43
N ASP A 134 7.73 23.70 0.93
CA ASP A 134 7.70 23.25 -0.46
C ASP A 134 6.62 22.19 -0.75
N PHE A 135 5.77 21.89 0.24
CA PHE A 135 4.66 20.97 0.03
C PHE A 135 3.57 21.62 -0.84
N SER A 136 3.60 21.33 -2.13
CA SER A 136 2.53 21.68 -3.07
C SER A 136 1.48 20.57 -3.13
N GLY A 137 0.79 20.32 -2.02
CA GLY A 137 -0.38 19.46 -2.02
C GLY A 137 -1.46 20.13 -2.87
N SER A 138 -1.85 19.53 -3.99
CA SER A 138 -3.00 20.01 -4.73
C SER A 138 -4.25 19.83 -3.87
N ALA A 139 -4.60 20.87 -3.12
CA ALA A 139 -5.94 21.04 -2.61
C ALA A 139 -6.84 21.29 -3.82
N SER A 140 -7.27 20.24 -4.50
CA SER A 140 -8.31 20.36 -5.52
C SER A 140 -9.64 19.93 -4.90
N HIS A 141 -10.55 20.85 -4.98
CA HIS A 141 -11.96 20.83 -4.65
C HIS A 141 -12.69 19.56 -5.09
#